data_d616e9e5b88e726cacf817acb00f435d
#
_entry.id   d616e9e5b88e726cacf817acb00f435d
#
_cell.length_a   1.000
_cell.length_b   1.000
_cell.length_c   1.000
_cell.angle_alpha   90.00
_cell.angle_beta   90.00
_cell.angle_gamma   90.00
#
_symmetry.space_group_name_H-M   'P 1'
#
loop_
_entity.id
_entity.type
_entity.pdbx_description
1 polymer ?
#
loop_
_entity_poly.entity_id
_entity_poly.type
_entity_poly.pdbx_seq_one_letter_code
_entity_poly.pdbx_strand_id
1 'polypeptide(L)'
;MPQPDLVCHLNARLHVRPGWGRDDRFELAGPREVQAHFRGRVFRSVFQPQIRRGGEVICHEAFLQVLARDGVGVSPQTIFEQAGDDDAIALDRMARKLHVLNFVRQRGWQAGLLALNLSPEALLALVDDRDGLFEALLADSGLLPRQVVLEVADHGFEDCASLAAAIARCRGRGYRVAIDNFGRFSCDIERLEALAPDIVKLDRCLIGHAGHLGFARRVMAELCAEVRRLCIELVSQSIESRQQLQAAMASGVDIFQGYLIGRPAPLCLPLGQPAARGYELSA
;
A
#
# COMPACT_ATOMS: atom_id res chain seq x y z
N MET A 1 -27.07 9.00 -9.36
CA MET A 1 -26.72 10.41 -9.19
C MET A 1 -25.37 10.64 -9.83
N PRO A 2 -25.11 11.76 -10.53
CA PRO A 2 -23.76 12.07 -10.96
C PRO A 2 -22.88 12.17 -9.72
N GLN A 3 -21.76 11.44 -9.69
CA GLN A 3 -20.79 11.57 -8.62
C GLN A 3 -20.33 13.03 -8.57
N PRO A 4 -20.29 13.67 -7.39
CA PRO A 4 -19.70 14.99 -7.26
C PRO A 4 -18.31 14.97 -7.86
N ASP A 5 -17.89 16.05 -8.48
CA ASP A 5 -16.50 16.16 -8.96
C ASP A 5 -15.56 16.16 -7.74
N LEU A 6 -15.15 14.95 -7.35
CA LEU A 6 -14.31 14.71 -6.17
C LEU A 6 -13.03 15.54 -6.20
N VAL A 7 -12.49 15.81 -7.39
CA VAL A 7 -11.27 16.60 -7.57
C VAL A 7 -11.55 18.07 -7.23
N CYS A 8 -12.63 18.62 -7.75
CA CYS A 8 -13.03 20.01 -7.47
C CYS A 8 -13.35 20.18 -5.98
N HIS A 9 -14.11 19.26 -5.40
CA HIS A 9 -14.51 19.30 -4.00
C HIS A 9 -13.31 19.19 -3.05
N LEU A 10 -12.34 18.32 -3.38
CA LEU A 10 -11.12 18.16 -2.61
C LEU A 10 -10.24 19.41 -2.69
N ASN A 11 -10.02 19.96 -3.89
CA ASN A 11 -9.22 21.15 -4.08
C ASN A 11 -9.77 22.36 -3.28
N ALA A 12 -11.09 22.54 -3.25
CA ALA A 12 -11.71 23.63 -2.48
C ALA A 12 -11.41 23.53 -0.95
N ARG A 13 -11.21 22.31 -0.44
CA ARG A 13 -10.89 22.07 0.97
C ARG A 13 -9.39 22.13 1.29
N LEU A 14 -8.52 21.95 0.29
CA LEU A 14 -7.07 21.89 0.49
C LEU A 14 -6.46 23.27 0.74
N HIS A 15 -6.88 24.29 -0.01
CA HIS A 15 -6.26 25.63 0.03
C HIS A 15 -6.39 26.37 1.36
N VAL A 16 -7.26 25.89 2.25
CA VAL A 16 -7.43 26.46 3.61
C VAL A 16 -6.58 25.76 4.67
N ARG A 17 -5.71 24.82 4.25
CA ARG A 17 -4.96 23.95 5.15
C ARG A 17 -3.47 24.29 5.21
N PRO A 18 -2.85 24.17 6.40
CA PRO A 18 -1.40 24.26 6.52
C PRO A 18 -0.70 23.19 5.65
N GLY A 19 0.45 23.51 5.09
CA GLY A 19 1.27 22.60 4.30
C GLY A 19 0.92 22.55 2.80
N TRP A 20 -0.15 23.25 2.33
CA TRP A 20 -0.51 23.36 0.92
C TRP A 20 -0.16 24.73 0.36
N GLY A 21 0.58 24.76 -0.75
CA GLY A 21 0.91 25.97 -1.50
C GLY A 21 -0.24 26.40 -2.42
N ARG A 22 -0.18 27.63 -2.94
CA ARG A 22 -1.20 28.16 -3.86
C ARG A 22 -1.34 27.37 -5.15
N ASP A 23 -0.24 26.76 -5.62
CA ASP A 23 -0.18 26.00 -6.87
C ASP A 23 -0.42 24.50 -6.66
N ASP A 24 -0.49 24.06 -5.40
CA ASP A 24 -0.73 22.66 -5.09
C ASP A 24 -2.19 22.30 -5.34
N ARG A 25 -2.43 21.29 -6.16
CA ARG A 25 -3.77 20.88 -6.57
C ARG A 25 -3.80 19.46 -7.12
N PHE A 26 -4.97 18.89 -7.16
CA PHE A 26 -5.28 17.72 -7.98
C PHE A 26 -5.88 18.18 -9.31
N GLU A 27 -5.53 17.51 -10.40
CA GLU A 27 -5.95 17.85 -11.74
C GLU A 27 -6.26 16.59 -12.54
N LEU A 28 -7.29 16.64 -13.38
CA LEU A 28 -7.62 15.55 -14.30
C LEU A 28 -6.58 15.52 -15.44
N ALA A 29 -5.80 14.45 -15.51
CA ALA A 29 -4.84 14.19 -16.58
C ALA A 29 -5.46 13.36 -17.73
N GLY A 30 -6.65 12.82 -17.49
CA GLY A 30 -7.42 12.01 -18.44
C GLY A 30 -8.75 11.54 -17.87
N PRO A 31 -9.53 10.78 -18.64
CA PRO A 31 -10.86 10.31 -18.20
C PRO A 31 -10.81 9.46 -16.92
N ARG A 32 -9.72 8.75 -16.71
CA ARG A 32 -9.51 7.83 -15.59
C ARG A 32 -8.27 8.13 -14.76
N GLU A 33 -7.62 9.26 -15.00
CA GLU A 33 -6.35 9.62 -14.37
C GLU A 33 -6.44 11.00 -13.72
N VAL A 34 -6.00 11.06 -12.48
CA VAL A 34 -5.76 12.29 -11.71
C VAL A 34 -4.27 12.39 -11.46
N GLN A 35 -3.70 13.55 -11.64
CA GLN A 35 -2.35 13.89 -11.18
C GLN A 35 -2.42 14.93 -10.06
N ALA A 36 -1.39 14.98 -9.22
CA ALA A 36 -1.24 16.04 -8.24
C ALA A 36 -0.06 16.94 -8.61
N HIS A 37 -0.28 18.23 -8.55
CA HIS A 37 0.79 19.21 -8.52
C HIS A 37 1.06 19.53 -7.05
N PHE A 38 2.28 19.26 -6.60
CA PHE A 38 2.67 19.48 -5.21
C PHE A 38 4.14 19.90 -5.13
N ARG A 39 4.40 21.01 -4.49
CA ARG A 39 5.75 21.57 -4.34
C ARG A 39 6.52 21.66 -5.67
N GLY A 40 5.84 22.05 -6.75
CA GLY A 40 6.42 22.22 -8.07
C GLY A 40 6.80 20.93 -8.81
N ARG A 41 6.31 19.79 -8.38
CA ARG A 41 6.46 18.48 -9.04
C ARG A 41 5.09 17.93 -9.43
N VAL A 42 5.08 17.00 -10.37
CA VAL A 42 3.88 16.27 -10.78
C VAL A 42 3.95 14.86 -10.23
N PHE A 43 2.88 14.45 -9.56
CA PHE A 43 2.74 13.13 -8.95
C PHE A 43 1.63 12.35 -9.64
N ARG A 44 1.87 11.08 -9.91
CA ARG A 44 0.93 10.14 -10.50
C ARG A 44 0.84 8.86 -9.67
N SER A 45 -0.23 8.10 -9.84
CA SER A 45 -0.38 6.78 -9.24
C SER A 45 -0.06 5.69 -10.24
N VAL A 46 0.64 4.66 -9.78
CA VAL A 46 0.70 3.35 -10.43
C VAL A 46 0.30 2.29 -9.43
N PHE A 47 -0.27 1.18 -9.92
CA PHE A 47 -0.88 0.14 -9.10
C PHE A 47 -0.27 -1.20 -9.43
N GLN A 48 0.12 -1.96 -8.39
CA GLN A 48 0.63 -3.32 -8.55
C GLN A 48 -0.38 -4.32 -7.98
N PRO A 49 -0.77 -5.36 -8.75
CA PRO A 49 -1.74 -6.33 -8.29
C PRO A 49 -1.16 -7.27 -7.23
N GLN A 50 -2.01 -7.63 -6.27
CA GLN A 50 -1.80 -8.74 -5.34
C GLN A 50 -2.84 -9.82 -5.65
N ILE A 51 -2.39 -11.07 -5.73
CA ILE A 51 -3.23 -12.22 -6.07
C ILE A 51 -3.29 -13.24 -4.94
N ARG A 52 -4.39 -13.97 -4.88
CA ARG A 52 -4.47 -15.19 -4.07
C ARG A 52 -3.86 -16.39 -4.79
N ARG A 53 -3.71 -17.48 -4.05
CA ARG A 53 -3.21 -18.78 -4.55
C ARG A 53 -3.94 -19.26 -5.82
N GLY A 54 -5.21 -18.93 -6.00
CA GLY A 54 -5.98 -19.22 -7.22
C GLY A 54 -5.69 -18.29 -8.41
N GLY A 55 -4.77 -17.33 -8.27
CA GLY A 55 -4.45 -16.35 -9.33
C GLY A 55 -5.37 -15.13 -9.36
N GLU A 56 -6.40 -15.09 -8.57
CA GLU A 56 -7.38 -13.99 -8.54
C GLU A 56 -6.77 -12.70 -7.95
N VAL A 57 -6.95 -11.59 -8.65
CA VAL A 57 -6.57 -10.27 -8.16
C VAL A 57 -7.53 -9.85 -7.05
N ILE A 58 -7.01 -9.57 -5.86
CA ILE A 58 -7.79 -9.18 -4.68
C ILE A 58 -7.48 -7.77 -4.19
N CYS A 59 -6.29 -7.27 -4.47
CA CYS A 59 -5.79 -6.00 -3.98
C CYS A 59 -4.90 -5.34 -5.03
N HIS A 60 -4.78 -4.01 -4.93
CA HIS A 60 -3.77 -3.25 -5.65
C HIS A 60 -3.01 -2.38 -4.67
N GLU A 61 -1.70 -2.54 -4.61
CA GLU A 61 -0.84 -1.60 -3.91
C GLU A 61 -0.55 -0.39 -4.80
N ALA A 62 -0.73 0.78 -4.24
CA ALA A 62 -0.50 2.04 -4.92
C ALA A 62 0.92 2.56 -4.66
N PHE A 63 1.60 2.98 -5.73
CA PHE A 63 2.90 3.62 -5.67
C PHE A 63 2.86 4.98 -6.33
N LEU A 64 3.70 5.89 -5.84
CA LEU A 64 3.93 7.18 -6.49
C LEU A 64 4.88 7.04 -7.67
N GLN A 65 4.55 7.73 -8.73
CA GLN A 65 5.48 8.12 -9.79
C GLN A 65 5.63 9.64 -9.75
N VAL A 66 6.86 10.12 -9.69
CA VAL A 66 7.15 11.55 -9.57
C VAL A 66 7.88 12.04 -10.81
N LEU A 67 7.43 13.15 -11.34
CA LEU A 67 8.06 13.84 -12.45
C LEU A 67 8.52 15.23 -11.97
N ALA A 68 9.75 15.59 -12.25
CA ALA A 68 10.23 16.94 -12.09
C ALA A 68 9.58 17.89 -13.13
N ARG A 69 9.80 19.20 -13.00
CA ARG A 69 9.20 20.20 -13.91
C ARG A 69 9.57 20.01 -15.37
N ASP A 70 10.73 19.44 -15.63
CA ASP A 70 11.25 19.11 -16.98
C ASP A 70 10.72 17.76 -17.49
N GLY A 71 9.86 17.07 -16.73
CA GLY A 71 9.29 15.78 -17.09
C GLY A 71 10.18 14.58 -16.79
N VAL A 72 11.37 14.78 -16.21
CA VAL A 72 12.26 13.69 -15.83
C VAL A 72 11.72 12.96 -14.60
N GLY A 73 11.74 11.61 -14.62
CA GLY A 73 11.33 10.79 -13.50
C GLY A 73 12.27 10.95 -12.30
N VAL A 74 11.70 11.11 -11.11
CA VAL A 74 12.42 11.21 -9.83
C VAL A 74 11.98 10.07 -8.93
N SER A 75 12.93 9.47 -8.19
CA SER A 75 12.60 8.45 -7.20
C SER A 75 11.72 9.05 -6.08
N PRO A 76 10.54 8.49 -5.80
CA PRO A 76 9.74 8.92 -4.66
C PRO A 76 10.51 8.84 -3.35
N GLN A 77 11.32 7.79 -3.16
CA GLN A 77 12.16 7.62 -1.96
C GLN A 77 13.08 8.83 -1.75
N THR A 78 13.75 9.30 -2.79
CA THR A 78 14.62 10.50 -2.71
C THR A 78 13.83 11.75 -2.29
N ILE A 79 12.57 11.88 -2.74
CA ILE A 79 11.72 13.01 -2.33
C ILE A 79 11.38 12.95 -0.85
N PHE A 80 11.02 11.77 -0.33
CA PHE A 80 10.73 11.57 1.09
C PHE A 80 11.97 11.75 1.96
N GLU A 81 13.13 11.24 1.55
CA GLU A 81 14.40 11.39 2.27
C GLU A 81 14.89 12.86 2.35
N GLN A 82 14.57 13.67 1.35
CA GLN A 82 14.91 15.09 1.32
C GLN A 82 13.87 15.99 2.00
N ALA A 83 12.69 15.46 2.30
CA ALA A 83 11.65 16.20 2.98
C ALA A 83 11.95 16.29 4.48
N GLY A 84 11.70 17.45 5.09
CA GLY A 84 11.60 17.54 6.56
C GLY A 84 10.32 16.85 7.02
N ASP A 85 10.20 16.60 8.33
CA ASP A 85 9.10 15.81 8.90
C ASP A 85 7.70 16.32 8.50
N ASP A 86 7.46 17.62 8.59
CA ASP A 86 6.17 18.23 8.21
C ASP A 86 5.88 18.07 6.71
N ASP A 87 6.90 18.19 5.87
CA ASP A 87 6.78 18.04 4.42
C ASP A 87 6.57 16.57 4.03
N ALA A 88 7.19 15.64 4.72
CA ALA A 88 6.98 14.20 4.53
C ALA A 88 5.53 13.80 4.87
N ILE A 89 4.98 14.30 5.98
CA ILE A 89 3.58 14.08 6.37
C ILE A 89 2.63 14.72 5.34
N ALA A 90 2.92 15.94 4.86
CA ALA A 90 2.10 16.59 3.85
C ALA A 90 2.12 15.84 2.51
N LEU A 91 3.29 15.34 2.11
CA LEU A 91 3.48 14.52 0.91
C LEU A 91 2.72 13.20 1.01
N ASP A 92 2.79 12.53 2.16
CA ASP A 92 2.04 11.31 2.43
C ASP A 92 0.52 11.55 2.36
N ARG A 93 0.02 12.64 2.98
CA ARG A 93 -1.38 13.04 2.92
C ARG A 93 -1.85 13.30 1.48
N MET A 94 -0.99 13.93 0.66
CA MET A 94 -1.26 14.15 -0.76
C MET A 94 -1.29 12.82 -1.51
N ALA A 95 -0.30 11.96 -1.32
CA ALA A 95 -0.17 10.67 -2.00
C ALA A 95 -1.40 9.79 -1.76
N ARG A 96 -1.82 9.62 -0.53
CA ARG A 96 -3.00 8.82 -0.19
C ARG A 96 -4.27 9.31 -0.88
N LYS A 97 -4.50 10.63 -0.91
CA LYS A 97 -5.66 11.21 -1.60
C LYS A 97 -5.58 10.97 -3.12
N LEU A 98 -4.40 11.16 -3.71
CA LEU A 98 -4.17 10.90 -5.13
C LEU A 98 -4.44 9.44 -5.49
N HIS A 99 -3.97 8.51 -4.66
CA HIS A 99 -4.17 7.07 -4.89
C HIS A 99 -5.65 6.68 -4.80
N VAL A 100 -6.39 7.19 -3.81
CA VAL A 100 -7.84 6.97 -3.70
C VAL A 100 -8.57 7.52 -4.92
N LEU A 101 -8.30 8.77 -5.34
CA LEU A 101 -8.93 9.37 -6.52
C LEU A 101 -8.72 8.53 -7.78
N ASN A 102 -7.48 8.08 -8.01
CA ASN A 102 -7.15 7.25 -9.18
C ASN A 102 -7.78 5.86 -9.11
N PHE A 103 -7.80 5.24 -7.94
CA PHE A 103 -8.36 3.92 -7.74
C PHE A 103 -9.88 3.88 -8.00
N VAL A 104 -10.63 4.81 -7.41
CA VAL A 104 -12.10 4.83 -7.55
C VAL A 104 -12.56 5.21 -8.95
N ARG A 105 -11.79 6.06 -9.66
CA ARG A 105 -12.09 6.42 -11.06
C ARG A 105 -11.95 5.25 -12.01
N GLN A 106 -11.11 4.25 -11.68
CA GLN A 106 -10.90 3.08 -12.53
C GLN A 106 -11.85 1.92 -12.20
N ARG A 107 -12.19 1.75 -10.93
CA ARG A 107 -12.91 0.56 -10.45
C ARG A 107 -14.35 0.83 -10.07
N GLY A 108 -14.68 2.06 -9.81
CA GLY A 108 -16.01 2.40 -9.32
C GLY A 108 -16.36 1.65 -8.04
N TRP A 109 -17.62 1.27 -7.89
CA TRP A 109 -18.16 0.62 -6.69
C TRP A 109 -17.71 -0.82 -6.45
N GLN A 110 -17.12 -1.48 -7.45
CA GLN A 110 -16.61 -2.86 -7.37
C GLN A 110 -15.14 -2.92 -6.97
N ALA A 111 -14.64 -1.85 -6.35
CA ALA A 111 -13.28 -1.81 -5.89
C ALA A 111 -12.99 -2.93 -4.89
N GLY A 112 -11.92 -3.71 -5.14
CA GLY A 112 -11.33 -4.61 -4.17
C GLY A 112 -10.59 -3.84 -3.10
N LEU A 113 -9.48 -4.39 -2.61
CA LEU A 113 -8.64 -3.72 -1.65
C LEU A 113 -7.68 -2.74 -2.35
N LEU A 114 -7.46 -1.60 -1.71
CA LEU A 114 -6.42 -0.63 -2.04
C LEU A 114 -5.41 -0.60 -0.90
N ALA A 115 -4.16 -0.93 -1.19
CA ALA A 115 -3.08 -0.83 -0.22
C ALA A 115 -2.32 0.49 -0.41
N LEU A 116 -2.07 1.18 0.69
CA LEU A 116 -1.45 2.50 0.77
C LEU A 116 -0.26 2.47 1.71
N ASN A 117 0.90 2.86 1.22
CA ASN A 117 2.11 2.96 2.01
C ASN A 117 2.09 4.18 2.93
N LEU A 118 2.48 4.01 4.19
CA LEU A 118 2.64 5.05 5.19
C LEU A 118 3.93 4.84 5.99
N SER A 119 4.56 5.95 6.41
CA SER A 119 5.53 5.85 7.50
C SER A 119 4.81 5.68 8.84
N PRO A 120 5.49 5.18 9.90
CA PRO A 120 4.93 5.15 11.24
C PRO A 120 4.41 6.52 11.70
N GLU A 121 5.16 7.58 11.44
CA GLU A 121 4.79 8.98 11.78
C GLU A 121 3.53 9.41 11.02
N ALA A 122 3.40 9.03 9.75
CA ALA A 122 2.21 9.32 8.95
C ALA A 122 0.98 8.56 9.45
N LEU A 123 1.16 7.33 9.97
CA LEU A 123 0.08 6.57 10.62
C LEU A 123 -0.36 7.27 11.93
N LEU A 124 0.58 7.69 12.78
CA LEU A 124 0.29 8.45 13.99
C LEU A 124 -0.47 9.75 13.65
N ALA A 125 0.02 10.50 12.65
CA ALA A 125 -0.63 11.71 12.18
C ALA A 125 -2.03 11.46 11.59
N LEU A 126 -2.26 10.32 10.93
CA LEU A 126 -3.59 9.93 10.43
C LEU A 126 -4.58 9.69 11.57
N VAL A 127 -4.11 9.05 12.63
CA VAL A 127 -4.96 8.76 13.79
C VAL A 127 -5.37 10.03 14.53
N ASP A 128 -4.50 11.02 14.59
CA ASP A 128 -4.71 12.31 15.24
C ASP A 128 -5.32 13.36 14.31
N ASP A 129 -5.53 13.02 13.02
CA ASP A 129 -6.12 13.91 12.02
C ASP A 129 -7.58 14.24 12.40
N ARG A 130 -7.74 15.33 13.14
CA ARG A 130 -9.05 15.85 13.55
C ARG A 130 -9.87 16.40 12.39
N ASP A 131 -9.23 16.60 11.25
CA ASP A 131 -9.85 17.20 10.07
C ASP A 131 -10.73 16.23 9.30
N GLY A 132 -10.50 14.92 9.44
CA GLY A 132 -11.28 13.87 8.79
C GLY A 132 -11.33 13.96 7.26
N LEU A 133 -10.38 14.66 6.63
CA LEU A 133 -10.41 14.85 5.17
C LEU A 133 -10.22 13.55 4.40
N PHE A 134 -9.43 12.64 4.94
CA PHE A 134 -9.22 11.35 4.30
C PHE A 134 -10.47 10.48 4.40
N GLU A 135 -11.07 10.40 5.57
CA GLU A 135 -12.34 9.70 5.78
C GLU A 135 -13.49 10.32 4.97
N ALA A 136 -13.54 11.64 4.89
CA ALA A 136 -14.52 12.34 4.04
C ALA A 136 -14.32 11.98 2.55
N LEU A 137 -13.08 11.95 2.06
CA LEU A 137 -12.79 11.50 0.69
C LEU A 137 -13.21 10.05 0.45
N LEU A 138 -12.96 9.16 1.40
CA LEU A 138 -13.41 7.76 1.30
C LEU A 138 -14.95 7.69 1.21
N ALA A 139 -15.64 8.40 2.10
CA ALA A 139 -17.09 8.45 2.10
C ALA A 139 -17.66 9.03 0.80
N ASP A 140 -17.12 10.16 0.35
CA ASP A 140 -17.55 10.84 -0.89
C ASP A 140 -17.27 9.99 -2.14
N SER A 141 -16.21 9.16 -2.11
CA SER A 141 -15.85 8.24 -3.18
C SER A 141 -16.59 6.90 -3.14
N GLY A 142 -17.26 6.59 -2.03
CA GLY A 142 -17.89 5.29 -1.78
C GLY A 142 -16.93 4.16 -1.44
N LEU A 143 -15.65 4.45 -1.21
CA LEU A 143 -14.64 3.47 -0.78
C LEU A 143 -14.74 3.32 0.74
N LEU A 144 -15.01 2.12 1.21
CA LEU A 144 -15.15 1.86 2.63
C LEU A 144 -13.79 1.65 3.31
N PRO A 145 -13.60 2.06 4.58
CA PRO A 145 -12.34 1.84 5.30
C PRO A 145 -11.85 0.39 5.23
N ARG A 146 -12.73 -0.61 5.33
CA ARG A 146 -12.38 -2.04 5.22
C ARG A 146 -11.81 -2.46 3.85
N GLN A 147 -11.93 -1.61 2.85
CA GLN A 147 -11.32 -1.79 1.53
C GLN A 147 -9.94 -1.14 1.41
N VAL A 148 -9.49 -0.46 2.46
CA VAL A 148 -8.17 0.18 2.51
C VAL A 148 -7.26 -0.59 3.45
N VAL A 149 -6.09 -0.98 2.95
CA VAL A 149 -4.99 -1.56 3.71
C VAL A 149 -3.93 -0.48 3.91
N LEU A 150 -3.61 -0.15 5.15
CA LEU A 150 -2.55 0.78 5.50
C LEU A 150 -1.27 -0.03 5.71
N GLU A 151 -0.28 0.11 4.82
CA GLU A 151 0.98 -0.63 4.87
C GLU A 151 2.05 0.22 5.56
N VAL A 152 2.57 -0.28 6.69
CA VAL A 152 3.53 0.44 7.53
C VAL A 152 4.84 -0.30 7.58
N ALA A 153 5.92 0.36 7.19
CA ALA A 153 7.28 -0.15 7.34
C ALA A 153 7.75 0.08 8.79
N ASP A 154 7.82 -1.00 9.58
CA ASP A 154 8.08 -0.92 11.03
C ASP A 154 9.58 -0.77 11.39
N HIS A 155 10.47 -0.83 10.42
CA HIS A 155 11.91 -0.74 10.70
C HIS A 155 12.33 0.67 11.15
N GLY A 156 13.07 0.72 12.27
CA GLY A 156 13.63 1.97 12.77
C GLY A 156 12.70 2.81 13.67
N PHE A 157 11.46 2.40 13.87
CA PHE A 157 10.54 3.07 14.78
C PHE A 157 10.61 2.43 16.17
N GLU A 158 11.15 3.15 17.15
CA GLU A 158 11.44 2.60 18.48
C GLU A 158 10.21 2.50 19.39
N ASP A 159 9.27 3.44 19.28
CA ASP A 159 8.07 3.48 20.14
C ASP A 159 6.99 2.49 19.69
N CYS A 160 7.23 1.21 19.99
CA CYS A 160 6.30 0.12 19.67
C CYS A 160 4.91 0.35 20.28
N ALA A 161 4.84 0.92 21.49
CA ALA A 161 3.56 1.10 22.18
C ALA A 161 2.67 2.14 21.46
N SER A 162 3.25 3.28 21.05
CA SER A 162 2.52 4.28 20.28
C SER A 162 2.09 3.75 18.92
N LEU A 163 2.94 2.97 18.25
CA LEU A 163 2.61 2.34 16.97
C LEU A 163 1.47 1.32 17.11
N ALA A 164 1.54 0.46 18.12
CA ALA A 164 0.48 -0.51 18.43
C ALA A 164 -0.87 0.17 18.72
N ALA A 165 -0.86 1.24 19.50
CA ALA A 165 -2.06 2.03 19.77
C ALA A 165 -2.64 2.67 18.51
N ALA A 166 -1.78 3.19 17.61
CA ALA A 166 -2.22 3.76 16.34
C ALA A 166 -2.82 2.67 15.42
N ILE A 167 -2.19 1.50 15.32
CA ILE A 167 -2.72 0.36 14.57
C ILE A 167 -4.10 -0.03 15.10
N ALA A 168 -4.24 -0.19 16.42
CA ALA A 168 -5.52 -0.54 17.05
C ALA A 168 -6.62 0.49 16.75
N ARG A 169 -6.30 1.80 16.78
CA ARG A 169 -7.23 2.88 16.42
C ARG A 169 -7.64 2.84 14.95
N CYS A 170 -6.70 2.59 14.02
CA CYS A 170 -7.01 2.43 12.59
C CYS A 170 -7.93 1.23 12.37
N ARG A 171 -7.64 0.09 13.00
CA ARG A 171 -8.49 -1.10 12.94
C ARG A 171 -9.88 -0.83 13.50
N GLY A 172 -9.97 -0.09 14.61
CA GLY A 172 -11.25 0.35 15.19
C GLY A 172 -12.08 1.26 14.27
N ARG A 173 -11.45 1.97 13.34
CA ARG A 173 -12.13 2.74 12.27
C ARG A 173 -12.49 1.87 11.06
N GLY A 174 -12.13 0.58 11.07
CA GLY A 174 -12.42 -0.39 10.01
C GLY A 174 -11.35 -0.54 8.94
N TYR A 175 -10.21 0.14 9.04
CA TYR A 175 -9.06 -0.11 8.18
C TYR A 175 -8.44 -1.46 8.45
N ARG A 176 -7.78 -2.04 7.45
CA ARG A 176 -6.83 -3.13 7.63
C ARG A 176 -5.43 -2.55 7.72
N VAL A 177 -4.57 -3.13 8.55
CA VAL A 177 -3.19 -2.68 8.71
C VAL A 177 -2.23 -3.82 8.38
N ALA A 178 -1.23 -3.51 7.55
CA ALA A 178 -0.15 -4.43 7.19
C ALA A 178 1.19 -3.92 7.71
N ILE A 179 2.00 -4.81 8.28
CA ILE A 179 3.42 -4.54 8.53
C ILE A 179 4.20 -4.94 7.30
N ASP A 180 4.92 -3.97 6.72
CA ASP A 180 5.69 -4.16 5.49
C ASP A 180 7.17 -4.49 5.77
N ASN A 181 7.82 -5.14 4.81
CA ASN A 181 9.23 -5.52 4.83
C ASN A 181 9.64 -6.40 6.02
N PHE A 182 8.72 -7.23 6.55
CA PHE A 182 9.03 -8.14 7.64
C PHE A 182 10.09 -9.16 7.25
N GLY A 183 11.11 -9.29 8.09
CA GLY A 183 12.25 -10.15 7.83
C GLY A 183 13.40 -9.50 7.08
N ARG A 184 13.32 -8.20 6.77
CA ARG A 184 14.41 -7.46 6.13
C ARG A 184 15.61 -7.29 7.07
N PHE A 185 15.36 -6.97 8.34
CA PHE A 185 16.37 -6.74 9.36
C PHE A 185 16.27 -7.74 10.51
N SER A 186 15.05 -8.09 10.88
CA SER A 186 14.75 -9.07 11.92
C SER A 186 13.40 -9.75 11.67
N CYS A 187 13.21 -10.93 12.28
CA CYS A 187 11.94 -11.63 12.33
C CYS A 187 11.42 -11.61 13.78
N ASP A 188 11.15 -10.42 14.30
CA ASP A 188 10.73 -10.23 15.69
C ASP A 188 9.23 -10.55 15.83
N ILE A 189 8.93 -11.77 16.27
CA ILE A 189 7.57 -12.26 16.46
C ILE A 189 6.91 -11.61 17.68
N GLU A 190 7.66 -11.32 18.74
CA GLU A 190 7.12 -10.67 19.95
C GLU A 190 6.64 -9.25 19.62
N ARG A 191 7.45 -8.53 18.84
CA ARG A 191 7.05 -7.20 18.34
C ARG A 191 5.84 -7.29 17.41
N LEU A 192 5.79 -8.28 16.54
CA LEU A 192 4.65 -8.48 15.65
C LEU A 192 3.36 -8.78 16.44
N GLU A 193 3.46 -9.60 17.49
CA GLU A 193 2.34 -9.88 18.40
C GLU A 193 1.86 -8.62 19.13
N ALA A 194 2.80 -7.79 19.61
CA ALA A 194 2.48 -6.52 20.27
C ALA A 194 1.81 -5.51 19.32
N LEU A 195 2.22 -5.45 18.06
CA LEU A 195 1.61 -4.58 17.04
C LEU A 195 0.23 -5.08 16.59
N ALA A 196 -0.01 -6.39 16.63
CA ALA A 196 -1.25 -7.05 16.25
C ALA A 196 -1.86 -6.56 14.91
N PRO A 197 -1.11 -6.58 13.79
CA PRO A 197 -1.62 -6.18 12.49
C PRO A 197 -2.59 -7.23 11.91
N ASP A 198 -3.28 -6.88 10.82
CA ASP A 198 -4.09 -7.84 10.06
C ASP A 198 -3.27 -8.63 9.04
N ILE A 199 -2.19 -8.04 8.54
CA ILE A 199 -1.38 -8.56 7.44
C ILE A 199 0.10 -8.37 7.74
N VAL A 200 0.93 -9.31 7.28
CA VAL A 200 2.39 -9.17 7.23
C VAL A 200 2.87 -9.39 5.80
N LYS A 201 3.67 -8.47 5.28
CA LYS A 201 4.34 -8.58 3.99
C LYS A 201 5.78 -9.02 4.21
N LEU A 202 6.09 -10.24 3.75
CA LEU A 202 7.42 -10.84 3.86
C LEU A 202 8.39 -10.17 2.88
N ASP A 203 9.54 -9.72 3.41
CA ASP A 203 10.58 -9.09 2.58
C ASP A 203 11.16 -10.08 1.56
N ARG A 204 11.62 -9.53 0.42
CA ARG A 204 12.23 -10.26 -0.67
C ARG A 204 13.43 -11.13 -0.26
N CYS A 205 14.15 -10.75 0.81
CA CYS A 205 15.32 -11.51 1.29
C CYS A 205 14.91 -12.93 1.72
N LEU A 206 13.77 -13.09 2.39
CA LEU A 206 13.25 -14.39 2.81
C LEU A 206 12.92 -15.27 1.60
N ILE A 207 12.26 -14.69 0.60
CA ILE A 207 11.86 -15.40 -0.62
C ILE A 207 13.05 -15.74 -1.51
N GLY A 208 14.00 -14.82 -1.66
CA GLY A 208 15.20 -15.04 -2.45
C GLY A 208 16.00 -16.26 -1.95
N HIS A 209 16.22 -16.35 -0.66
CA HIS A 209 16.93 -17.48 -0.05
C HIS A 209 16.12 -18.79 -0.11
N ALA A 210 14.82 -18.74 0.17
CA ALA A 210 13.94 -19.91 0.15
C ALA A 210 13.81 -20.53 -1.25
N GLY A 211 13.94 -19.74 -2.31
CA GLY A 211 13.92 -20.22 -3.68
C GLY A 211 15.09 -21.18 -4.00
N HIS A 212 16.24 -21.03 -3.36
CA HIS A 212 17.46 -21.73 -3.72
C HIS A 212 17.97 -22.74 -2.68
N LEU A 213 17.67 -22.53 -1.40
CA LEU A 213 18.23 -23.30 -0.30
C LEU A 213 17.13 -24.06 0.48
N GLY A 214 17.23 -25.39 0.54
CA GLY A 214 16.26 -26.23 1.27
C GLY A 214 16.17 -25.91 2.77
N PHE A 215 17.28 -25.48 3.38
CA PHE A 215 17.29 -25.02 4.78
C PHE A 215 16.50 -23.72 4.94
N ALA A 216 16.76 -22.72 4.09
CA ALA A 216 16.05 -21.44 4.13
C ALA A 216 14.52 -21.60 3.91
N ARG A 217 14.13 -22.57 3.08
CA ARG A 217 12.72 -22.91 2.87
C ARG A 217 12.06 -23.43 4.15
N ARG A 218 12.76 -24.29 4.93
CA ARG A 218 12.25 -24.78 6.22
C ARG A 218 12.09 -23.65 7.23
N VAL A 219 13.11 -22.80 7.37
CA VAL A 219 13.07 -21.63 8.25
C VAL A 219 11.90 -20.71 7.89
N MET A 220 11.70 -20.44 6.60
CA MET A 220 10.58 -19.64 6.12
C MET A 220 9.22 -20.29 6.44
N ALA A 221 9.10 -21.61 6.27
CA ALA A 221 7.86 -22.32 6.59
C ALA A 221 7.55 -22.28 8.10
N GLU A 222 8.56 -22.41 8.97
CA GLU A 222 8.42 -22.27 10.42
C GLU A 222 7.98 -20.83 10.78
N LEU A 223 8.63 -19.82 10.22
CA LEU A 223 8.26 -18.42 10.42
C LEU A 223 6.82 -18.15 9.97
N CYS A 224 6.42 -18.63 8.80
CA CYS A 224 5.04 -18.50 8.33
C CYS A 224 4.04 -19.19 9.26
N ALA A 225 4.40 -20.34 9.83
CA ALA A 225 3.55 -21.06 10.78
C ALA A 225 3.38 -20.27 12.09
N GLU A 226 4.43 -19.61 12.58
CA GLU A 226 4.35 -18.74 13.76
C GLU A 226 3.44 -17.55 13.51
N VAL A 227 3.63 -16.83 12.41
CA VAL A 227 2.80 -15.67 12.04
C VAL A 227 1.32 -16.08 11.90
N ARG A 228 1.05 -17.25 11.32
CA ARG A 228 -0.33 -17.77 11.20
C ARG A 228 -0.98 -18.09 12.53
N ARG A 229 -0.20 -18.51 13.53
CA ARG A 229 -0.74 -18.72 14.89
C ARG A 229 -1.28 -17.45 15.52
N LEU A 230 -0.76 -16.30 15.13
CA LEU A 230 -1.27 -14.98 15.51
C LEU A 230 -2.51 -14.56 14.71
N CYS A 231 -3.05 -15.42 13.84
CA CYS A 231 -4.18 -15.12 12.93
C CYS A 231 -3.91 -13.95 11.97
N ILE A 232 -2.65 -13.76 11.55
CA ILE A 232 -2.21 -12.69 10.63
C ILE A 232 -2.11 -13.27 9.22
N GLU A 233 -2.66 -12.58 8.21
CA GLU A 233 -2.51 -12.95 6.79
C GLU A 233 -1.09 -12.67 6.30
N LEU A 234 -0.58 -13.57 5.45
CA LEU A 234 0.78 -13.47 4.89
C LEU A 234 0.74 -13.07 3.43
N VAL A 235 1.50 -12.04 3.09
CA VAL A 235 1.78 -11.63 1.71
C VAL A 235 3.26 -11.85 1.43
N SER A 236 3.58 -12.54 0.35
CA SER A 236 4.94 -12.61 -0.18
C SER A 236 5.10 -11.60 -1.31
N GLN A 237 6.01 -10.67 -1.15
CA GLN A 237 6.28 -9.63 -2.14
C GLN A 237 7.55 -9.90 -2.96
N SER A 238 7.75 -9.12 -4.03
CA SER A 238 8.91 -9.18 -4.91
C SER A 238 9.14 -10.56 -5.57
N ILE A 239 8.05 -11.26 -5.89
CA ILE A 239 8.14 -12.54 -6.63
C ILE A 239 8.44 -12.24 -8.10
N GLU A 240 9.61 -12.71 -8.56
CA GLU A 240 10.11 -12.50 -9.93
C GLU A 240 10.23 -13.80 -10.72
N SER A 241 10.17 -14.98 -10.05
CA SER A 241 10.31 -16.29 -10.69
C SER A 241 9.26 -17.28 -10.19
N ARG A 242 8.95 -18.29 -11.05
CA ARG A 242 8.08 -19.42 -10.67
C ARG A 242 8.62 -20.19 -9.47
N GLN A 243 9.95 -20.32 -9.35
CA GLN A 243 10.59 -21.00 -8.23
C GLN A 243 10.33 -20.28 -6.91
N GLN A 244 10.42 -18.94 -6.90
CA GLN A 244 10.07 -18.13 -5.72
C GLN A 244 8.59 -18.28 -5.35
N LEU A 245 7.69 -18.23 -6.35
CA LEU A 245 6.27 -18.43 -6.12
C LEU A 245 5.98 -19.78 -5.50
N GLN A 246 6.55 -20.87 -6.05
CA GLN A 246 6.40 -22.22 -5.50
C GLN A 246 6.96 -22.34 -4.08
N ALA A 247 8.11 -21.72 -3.79
CA ALA A 247 8.68 -21.69 -2.46
C ALA A 247 7.77 -20.98 -1.45
N ALA A 248 7.22 -19.82 -1.83
CA ALA A 248 6.27 -19.08 -1.00
C ALA A 248 4.98 -19.89 -0.75
N MET A 249 4.42 -20.51 -1.78
CA MET A 249 3.24 -21.38 -1.66
C MET A 249 3.51 -22.58 -0.74
N ALA A 250 4.66 -23.23 -0.89
CA ALA A 250 5.06 -24.37 -0.06
C ALA A 250 5.30 -23.98 1.41
N SER A 251 5.69 -22.72 1.67
CA SER A 251 5.84 -22.17 3.03
C SER A 251 4.52 -21.72 3.67
N GLY A 252 3.41 -21.86 2.96
CA GLY A 252 2.09 -21.56 3.51
C GLY A 252 1.61 -20.13 3.27
N VAL A 253 2.25 -19.36 2.38
CA VAL A 253 1.77 -18.02 1.97
C VAL A 253 0.58 -18.17 1.03
N ASP A 254 -0.41 -17.28 1.17
CA ASP A 254 -1.65 -17.33 0.38
C ASP A 254 -1.85 -16.12 -0.56
N ILE A 255 -1.11 -15.03 -0.31
CA ILE A 255 -1.20 -13.80 -1.12
C ILE A 255 0.19 -13.48 -1.69
N PHE A 256 0.24 -13.14 -2.95
CA PHE A 256 1.47 -12.98 -3.71
C PHE A 256 1.49 -11.69 -4.49
N GLN A 257 2.67 -11.06 -4.54
CA GLN A 257 2.93 -9.83 -5.28
C GLN A 257 4.34 -9.88 -5.89
N GLY A 258 4.52 -9.32 -7.07
CA GLY A 258 5.83 -9.21 -7.71
C GLY A 258 5.75 -9.07 -9.21
N TYR A 259 6.90 -8.88 -9.86
CA TYR A 259 6.95 -8.66 -11.31
C TYR A 259 6.54 -9.88 -12.13
N LEU A 260 6.63 -11.06 -11.56
CA LEU A 260 6.08 -12.27 -12.17
C LEU A 260 4.57 -12.17 -12.35
N ILE A 261 3.87 -11.54 -11.40
CA ILE A 261 2.40 -11.40 -11.36
C ILE A 261 1.95 -10.19 -12.16
N GLY A 262 2.61 -9.06 -11.93
CA GLY A 262 2.35 -7.81 -12.64
C GLY A 262 3.30 -6.71 -12.17
N ARG A 263 3.75 -5.89 -13.11
CA ARG A 263 4.51 -4.69 -12.79
C ARG A 263 3.55 -3.58 -12.38
N PRO A 264 4.00 -2.60 -11.57
CA PRO A 264 3.20 -1.40 -11.33
C PRO A 264 2.82 -0.73 -12.65
N ALA A 265 1.54 -0.43 -12.82
CA ALA A 265 0.98 0.17 -14.04
C ALA A 265 -0.07 1.25 -13.68
N PRO A 266 -0.31 2.25 -14.55
CA PRO A 266 -1.33 3.26 -14.30
C PRO A 266 -2.74 2.69 -14.14
N LEU A 267 -3.02 1.57 -14.82
CA LEU A 267 -4.32 0.90 -14.78
C LEU A 267 -4.32 -0.31 -13.84
N CYS A 268 -5.36 -0.41 -13.03
CA CYS A 268 -5.62 -1.59 -12.21
C CYS A 268 -6.09 -2.77 -13.07
N LEU A 269 -5.66 -3.99 -12.72
CA LEU A 269 -6.21 -5.20 -13.30
C LEU A 269 -7.64 -5.48 -12.79
N PRO A 270 -8.46 -6.21 -13.56
CA PRO A 270 -9.80 -6.66 -13.12
C PRO A 270 -9.71 -7.50 -11.84
N LEU A 271 -10.56 -7.18 -10.87
CA LEU A 271 -10.68 -7.95 -9.63
C LEU A 271 -11.42 -9.26 -9.85
N GLY A 272 -11.09 -10.28 -9.05
CA GLY A 272 -11.69 -11.61 -9.17
C GLY A 272 -11.36 -12.35 -10.46
N GLN A 273 -10.46 -11.79 -11.28
CA GLN A 273 -10.00 -12.43 -12.50
C GLN A 273 -8.51 -12.78 -12.38
N PRO A 274 -8.03 -13.81 -13.08
CA PRO A 274 -6.60 -14.13 -13.11
C PRO A 274 -5.78 -12.93 -13.61
N ALA A 275 -4.66 -12.65 -12.94
CA ALA A 275 -3.79 -11.53 -13.25
C ALA A 275 -3.16 -11.62 -14.65
N ALA A 276 -2.97 -12.83 -15.16
CA ALA A 276 -2.47 -13.07 -16.51
C ALA A 276 -3.18 -14.26 -17.17
N ARG A 277 -3.45 -14.17 -18.48
CA ARG A 277 -3.84 -15.32 -19.27
C ARG A 277 -2.66 -16.31 -19.37
N GLY A 278 -2.73 -17.42 -18.66
CA GLY A 278 -1.75 -18.51 -18.75
C GLY A 278 -1.01 -18.88 -17.46
N TYR A 279 -1.34 -18.30 -16.31
CA TYR A 279 -0.93 -18.86 -15.02
C TYR A 279 -2.00 -19.86 -14.53
N GLU A 280 -1.99 -21.06 -15.10
CA GLU A 280 -2.47 -22.22 -14.36
C GLU A 280 -1.43 -22.46 -13.26
N LEU A 281 -1.74 -21.96 -12.05
CA LEU A 281 -1.10 -22.40 -10.82
C LEU A 281 -1.60 -23.82 -10.57
N SER A 282 -1.18 -24.78 -11.41
CA SER A 282 -1.44 -26.19 -11.17
C SER A 282 -0.82 -26.56 -9.82
N ALA A 283 -1.69 -27.13 -8.98
CA ALA A 283 -1.44 -27.62 -7.64
C ALA A 283 -0.24 -28.56 -7.53
#